data_5e4338826d525c8b984eca549df1922c
#
_entry.id   5e4338826d525c8b984eca549df1922c
#
_cell.length_a   1.000
_cell.length_b   1.000
_cell.length_c   1.000
_cell.angle_alpha   90.00
_cell.angle_beta   90.00
_cell.angle_gamma   90.00
#
_symmetry.space_group_name_H-M   'P 1'
#
loop_
_entity.id
_entity.type
_entity.pdbx_description
1 polymer ?
#
loop_
_entity_poly.entity_id
_entity_poly.type
_entity_poly.pdbx_seq_one_letter_code
_entity_poly.pdbx_strand_id
1 'polypeptide(L)'
;MYRFIRLAVASIALAAPLAAQARLSVTGLLTEYRANPLGTDIATPRLSWRVESAQRNTMQAAYQMQVAPSAAALTSARGLLWDSGRIATDASIFQPYGGSTLTSSTRYVWRVRVWDAAGRASAWSEPAFWETSLLARGDWSAQWIGPPPAAHDSAGAPSPLLRGTFAVKGAIAAARVYVTARGLYELHLNGQRIGEDFFTPGWTSLNKRLQYQTYDVTSALTQGENAIGAMLGDGWYRGYLGFTGRKHDYGTQVALLAQLEIRYADGRMQRVTTDSTLRMSTCAVTFADIYRGESYDARLEKVG
;
A
#
# COMPACT_ATOMS: atom_id res chain seq x y z
N MET A 1 -87.76 -33.74 16.20
CA MET A 1 -86.35 -34.05 16.48
C MET A 1 -85.47 -33.29 15.46
N TYR A 2 -85.10 -32.05 15.77
CA TYR A 2 -84.34 -31.17 14.85
C TYR A 2 -82.89 -31.10 15.35
N ARG A 3 -81.94 -31.55 14.50
CA ARG A 3 -80.49 -31.42 14.75
C ARG A 3 -80.00 -30.07 14.15
N PHE A 4 -79.50 -29.17 14.99
CA PHE A 4 -78.80 -27.96 14.58
C PHE A 4 -77.38 -28.32 14.25
N ILE A 5 -76.97 -28.08 12.97
CA ILE A 5 -75.59 -28.15 12.55
C ILE A 5 -74.97 -26.75 12.78
N ARG A 6 -74.00 -26.69 13.68
CA ARG A 6 -73.15 -25.46 13.87
C ARG A 6 -72.04 -25.48 12.86
N LEU A 7 -72.06 -24.53 11.91
CA LEU A 7 -70.92 -24.23 11.04
C LEU A 7 -69.90 -23.44 11.87
N ALA A 8 -68.70 -23.97 12.02
CA ALA A 8 -67.54 -23.23 12.54
C ALA A 8 -66.85 -22.55 11.34
N VAL A 9 -66.88 -21.22 11.30
CA VAL A 9 -66.08 -20.43 10.34
C VAL A 9 -64.67 -20.27 10.89
N ALA A 10 -63.71 -20.99 10.30
CA ALA A 10 -62.30 -20.81 10.59
C ALA A 10 -61.74 -19.59 9.84
N SER A 11 -61.47 -18.52 10.56
CA SER A 11 -60.79 -17.35 10.01
C SER A 11 -59.29 -17.65 9.81
N ILE A 12 -58.89 -17.84 8.55
CA ILE A 12 -57.49 -17.94 8.16
C ILE A 12 -56.91 -16.54 8.13
N ALA A 13 -56.18 -16.17 9.14
CA ALA A 13 -55.37 -14.94 9.11
C ALA A 13 -54.18 -15.14 8.15
N LEU A 14 -54.25 -14.53 6.95
CA LEU A 14 -53.12 -14.42 6.05
C LEU A 14 -52.05 -13.52 6.74
N ALA A 15 -51.02 -14.14 7.31
CA ALA A 15 -49.82 -13.42 7.66
C ALA A 15 -49.13 -12.96 6.36
N ALA A 16 -49.29 -11.69 5.97
CA ALA A 16 -48.48 -11.10 4.93
C ALA A 16 -47.01 -11.20 5.31
N PRO A 17 -46.14 -11.69 4.40
CA PRO A 17 -44.69 -11.68 4.70
C PRO A 17 -44.29 -10.22 4.92
N LEU A 18 -43.72 -9.91 6.09
CA LEU A 18 -43.02 -8.64 6.28
C LEU A 18 -41.89 -8.64 5.22
N ALA A 19 -42.11 -7.90 4.13
CA ALA A 19 -41.08 -7.63 3.16
C ALA A 19 -39.89 -7.07 3.93
N ALA A 20 -38.79 -7.81 3.99
CA ALA A 20 -37.56 -7.35 4.57
C ALA A 20 -37.18 -6.05 3.84
N GLN A 21 -37.45 -4.90 4.48
CA GLN A 21 -37.16 -3.61 3.87
C GLN A 21 -35.66 -3.59 3.53
N ALA A 22 -35.37 -3.45 2.25
CA ALA A 22 -33.99 -3.38 1.77
C ALA A 22 -33.24 -2.27 2.50
N ARG A 23 -32.27 -2.69 3.30
CA ARG A 23 -31.39 -1.77 4.03
C ARG A 23 -30.27 -1.33 3.12
N LEU A 24 -29.71 -0.14 3.40
CA LEU A 24 -28.45 0.27 2.79
C LEU A 24 -27.37 -0.77 3.15
N SER A 25 -26.50 -1.06 2.20
CA SER A 25 -25.25 -1.78 2.41
C SER A 25 -24.07 -0.91 1.99
N VAL A 26 -22.91 -1.20 2.55
CA VAL A 26 -21.69 -0.43 2.31
C VAL A 26 -20.64 -1.34 1.72
N THR A 27 -20.07 -0.94 0.58
CA THR A 27 -19.05 -1.66 -0.16
C THR A 27 -17.95 -0.72 -0.67
N GLY A 28 -16.91 -1.26 -1.29
CA GLY A 28 -15.91 -0.49 -2.01
C GLY A 28 -15.19 0.53 -1.13
N LEU A 29 -14.74 0.12 0.06
CA LEU A 29 -14.00 0.96 0.97
C LEU A 29 -12.63 1.34 0.39
N LEU A 30 -12.33 2.63 0.36
CA LEU A 30 -11.07 3.17 -0.14
C LEU A 30 -10.42 4.10 0.90
N THR A 31 -9.10 4.05 0.97
CA THR A 31 -8.27 5.04 1.64
C THR A 31 -7.40 5.71 0.58
N GLU A 32 -7.48 7.04 0.44
CA GLU A 32 -6.73 7.81 -0.56
C GLU A 32 -6.82 7.19 -1.97
N TYR A 33 -8.05 6.92 -2.45
CA TYR A 33 -8.38 6.32 -3.75
C TYR A 33 -8.02 4.83 -3.93
N ARG A 34 -7.41 4.17 -2.95
CA ARG A 34 -6.91 2.80 -3.06
C ARG A 34 -7.61 1.86 -2.09
N ALA A 35 -7.85 0.64 -2.51
CA ALA A 35 -8.29 -0.44 -1.62
C ALA A 35 -7.08 -0.98 -0.85
N ASN A 36 -7.17 -0.93 0.48
CA ASN A 36 -6.16 -1.49 1.39
C ASN A 36 -4.71 -1.06 1.06
N PRO A 37 -4.42 0.26 0.93
CA PRO A 37 -3.11 0.71 0.51
C PRO A 37 -2.02 0.40 1.54
N LEU A 38 -0.84 0.05 1.03
CA LEU A 38 0.41 0.04 1.78
C LEU A 38 1.16 1.35 1.56
N GLY A 39 1.84 1.82 2.59
CA GLY A 39 2.74 2.96 2.46
C GLY A 39 2.06 4.31 2.28
N THR A 40 0.94 4.55 2.95
CA THR A 40 0.29 5.87 2.94
C THR A 40 1.09 6.86 3.79
N ASP A 41 1.53 7.96 3.20
CA ASP A 41 2.33 9.03 3.86
C ASP A 41 1.48 10.24 4.30
N ILE A 42 0.16 10.16 4.18
CA ILE A 42 -0.76 11.23 4.53
C ILE A 42 -1.13 11.14 6.01
N ALA A 43 -0.86 12.21 6.75
CA ALA A 43 -1.11 12.27 8.20
C ALA A 43 -2.61 12.20 8.58
N THR A 44 -3.49 12.65 7.69
CA THR A 44 -4.94 12.59 7.85
C THR A 44 -5.56 11.97 6.60
N PRO A 45 -5.53 10.64 6.47
CA PRO A 45 -6.02 9.97 5.27
C PRO A 45 -7.53 10.16 5.13
N ARG A 46 -7.98 10.24 3.88
CA ARG A 46 -9.38 10.40 3.52
C ARG A 46 -9.97 9.03 3.17
N LEU A 47 -11.13 8.76 3.75
CA LEU A 47 -11.83 7.49 3.63
C LEU A 47 -13.06 7.68 2.73
N SER A 48 -13.33 6.70 1.89
CA SER A 48 -14.46 6.73 0.97
C SER A 48 -15.11 5.34 0.89
N TRP A 49 -16.39 5.31 0.58
CA TRP A 49 -17.15 4.07 0.42
C TRP A 49 -18.28 4.26 -0.57
N ARG A 50 -18.80 3.16 -1.07
CA ARG A 50 -20.03 3.12 -1.89
C ARG A 50 -21.19 2.63 -1.05
N VAL A 51 -22.35 3.22 -1.32
CA VAL A 51 -23.62 2.83 -0.72
C VAL A 51 -24.45 2.13 -1.76
N GLU A 52 -24.98 0.97 -1.43
CA GLU A 52 -25.84 0.15 -2.31
C GLU A 52 -27.20 -0.09 -1.65
N SER A 53 -28.25 -0.16 -2.46
CA SER A 53 -29.59 -0.51 -2.02
C SER A 53 -30.36 -1.20 -3.15
N ALA A 54 -31.12 -2.22 -2.81
CA ALA A 54 -32.09 -2.82 -3.74
C ALA A 54 -33.31 -1.91 -4.00
N GLN A 55 -33.53 -0.90 -3.15
CA GLN A 55 -34.64 0.05 -3.28
C GLN A 55 -34.15 1.35 -3.91
N ARG A 56 -34.84 1.84 -4.93
CA ARG A 56 -34.58 3.15 -5.55
C ARG A 56 -34.82 4.28 -4.56
N ASN A 57 -34.13 5.41 -4.76
CA ASN A 57 -34.23 6.63 -3.96
C ASN A 57 -33.91 6.45 -2.48
N THR A 58 -33.10 5.44 -2.14
CA THR A 58 -32.58 5.26 -0.79
C THR A 58 -31.21 5.90 -0.71
N MET A 59 -31.11 7.01 0.04
CA MET A 59 -29.89 7.81 0.17
C MET A 59 -29.32 7.66 1.58
N GLN A 60 -28.00 7.80 1.70
CA GLN A 60 -27.35 7.99 2.98
C GLN A 60 -27.76 9.35 3.58
N ALA A 61 -28.04 9.37 4.86
CA ALA A 61 -28.32 10.60 5.63
C ALA A 61 -27.32 10.78 6.81
N ALA A 62 -26.62 9.72 7.19
CA ALA A 62 -25.56 9.78 8.20
C ALA A 62 -24.60 8.60 8.01
N TYR A 63 -23.41 8.75 8.59
CA TYR A 63 -22.45 7.65 8.70
C TYR A 63 -21.81 7.59 10.10
N GLN A 64 -21.15 6.47 10.39
CA GLN A 64 -20.21 6.31 11.51
C GLN A 64 -19.04 5.44 11.06
N MET A 65 -17.83 5.92 11.32
CA MET A 65 -16.58 5.20 11.07
C MET A 65 -15.95 4.74 12.38
N GLN A 66 -15.33 3.58 12.36
CA GLN A 66 -14.50 3.08 13.46
C GLN A 66 -13.15 2.65 12.93
N VAL A 67 -12.10 2.97 13.67
CA VAL A 67 -10.71 2.59 13.37
C VAL A 67 -10.12 1.89 14.58
N ALA A 68 -9.37 0.79 14.33
CA ALA A 68 -8.74 -0.03 15.36
C ALA A 68 -7.40 -0.60 14.88
N PRO A 69 -6.55 -1.12 15.79
CA PRO A 69 -5.29 -1.75 15.40
C PRO A 69 -5.48 -3.12 14.73
N SER A 70 -6.65 -3.73 14.82
CA SER A 70 -6.94 -5.04 14.22
C SER A 70 -8.44 -5.25 13.95
N ALA A 71 -8.77 -6.20 13.09
CA ALA A 71 -10.16 -6.60 12.84
C ALA A 71 -10.85 -7.16 14.11
N ALA A 72 -10.12 -7.86 14.96
CA ALA A 72 -10.65 -8.38 16.23
C ALA A 72 -11.05 -7.23 17.18
N ALA A 73 -10.25 -6.16 17.25
CA ALA A 73 -10.58 -4.96 18.03
C ALA A 73 -11.82 -4.24 17.48
N LEU A 74 -11.98 -4.14 16.14
CA LEU A 74 -13.21 -3.63 15.54
C LEU A 74 -14.44 -4.46 15.91
N THR A 75 -14.33 -5.79 15.82
CA THR A 75 -15.46 -6.71 16.10
C THR A 75 -15.91 -6.57 17.54
N SER A 76 -14.98 -6.55 18.50
CA SER A 76 -15.29 -6.42 19.92
C SER A 76 -15.65 -4.98 20.35
N ALA A 77 -15.40 -3.99 19.49
CA ALA A 77 -15.45 -2.56 19.79
C ALA A 77 -14.64 -2.15 21.04
N ARG A 78 -13.58 -2.95 21.34
CA ARG A 78 -12.66 -2.67 22.45
C ARG A 78 -11.29 -2.24 21.91
N GLY A 79 -10.72 -1.19 22.51
CA GLY A 79 -9.45 -0.65 22.07
C GLY A 79 -9.52 0.02 20.69
N LEU A 80 -10.65 0.66 20.38
CA LEU A 80 -10.76 1.49 19.19
C LEU A 80 -9.77 2.64 19.29
N LEU A 81 -9.09 2.93 18.17
CA LEU A 81 -8.24 4.11 18.04
C LEU A 81 -9.06 5.35 17.74
N TRP A 82 -10.21 5.17 17.12
CA TRP A 82 -11.14 6.25 16.81
C TRP A 82 -12.53 5.71 16.51
N ASP A 83 -13.53 6.48 16.94
CA ASP A 83 -14.93 6.34 16.55
C ASP A 83 -15.46 7.73 16.23
N SER A 84 -15.92 7.97 15.02
CA SER A 84 -16.45 9.26 14.58
C SER A 84 -17.76 9.64 15.29
N GLY A 85 -18.41 8.71 15.98
CA GLY A 85 -19.81 8.82 16.28
C GLY A 85 -20.67 8.92 15.01
N ARG A 86 -21.97 9.15 15.17
CA ARG A 86 -22.89 9.36 14.05
C ARG A 86 -22.76 10.79 13.53
N ILE A 87 -22.31 10.93 12.28
CA ILE A 87 -22.19 12.21 11.57
C ILE A 87 -23.33 12.33 10.57
N ALA A 88 -24.14 13.40 10.68
CA ALA A 88 -25.29 13.65 9.81
C ALA A 88 -24.82 14.29 8.49
N THR A 89 -24.70 13.49 7.44
CA THR A 89 -24.33 13.91 6.09
C THR A 89 -24.59 12.78 5.09
N ASP A 90 -24.84 13.11 3.85
CA ASP A 90 -24.91 12.20 2.70
C ASP A 90 -23.54 11.95 2.06
N ALA A 91 -22.50 12.68 2.45
CA ALA A 91 -21.16 12.55 1.91
C ALA A 91 -20.55 11.19 2.26
N SER A 92 -20.08 10.48 1.24
CA SER A 92 -19.41 9.17 1.34
C SER A 92 -18.02 9.14 0.71
N ILE A 93 -17.54 10.29 0.26
CA ILE A 93 -16.25 10.45 -0.44
C ILE A 93 -15.37 11.39 0.36
N PHE A 94 -14.08 11.01 0.54
CA PHE A 94 -13.04 11.82 1.16
C PHE A 94 -13.34 12.30 2.59
N GLN A 95 -13.97 11.46 3.37
CA GLN A 95 -14.21 11.76 4.79
C GLN A 95 -12.89 11.63 5.55
N PRO A 96 -12.41 12.69 6.22
CA PRO A 96 -11.09 12.66 6.86
C PRO A 96 -11.11 11.75 8.10
N TYR A 97 -10.00 11.04 8.30
CA TYR A 97 -9.70 10.40 9.58
C TYR A 97 -9.51 11.49 10.65
N GLY A 98 -10.29 11.44 11.72
CA GLY A 98 -10.28 12.42 12.82
C GLY A 98 -9.73 11.87 14.13
N GLY A 99 -9.02 10.73 14.10
CA GLY A 99 -8.45 10.13 15.30
C GLY A 99 -7.08 10.71 15.68
N SER A 100 -6.38 9.99 16.55
CA SER A 100 -5.03 10.38 17.00
C SER A 100 -4.01 10.39 15.86
N THR A 101 -2.89 11.08 16.09
CA THR A 101 -1.75 11.12 15.18
C THR A 101 -1.31 9.70 14.80
N LEU A 102 -1.12 9.48 13.50
CA LEU A 102 -0.68 8.20 12.96
C LEU A 102 0.82 7.98 13.24
N THR A 103 1.19 6.73 13.44
CA THR A 103 2.58 6.29 13.59
C THR A 103 3.08 5.60 12.34
N SER A 104 4.38 5.68 12.07
CA SER A 104 5.03 5.03 10.92
C SER A 104 4.89 3.51 10.96
N SER A 105 4.94 2.88 9.79
CA SER A 105 4.94 1.40 9.61
C SER A 105 3.80 0.70 10.37
N THR A 106 2.63 1.33 10.45
CA THR A 106 1.52 0.87 11.29
C THR A 106 0.27 0.62 10.46
N ARG A 107 -0.36 -0.53 10.69
CA ARG A 107 -1.63 -0.88 10.07
C ARG A 107 -2.79 -0.38 10.93
N TYR A 108 -3.75 0.26 10.26
CA TYR A 108 -5.01 0.75 10.79
C TYR A 108 -6.15 0.03 10.07
N VAL A 109 -7.02 -0.64 10.81
CA VAL A 109 -8.18 -1.36 10.27
C VAL A 109 -9.42 -0.54 10.55
N TRP A 110 -10.30 -0.41 9.57
CA TRP A 110 -11.48 0.43 9.69
C TRP A 110 -12.71 -0.18 9.08
N ARG A 111 -13.87 0.29 9.53
CA ARG A 111 -15.18 -0.04 8.99
C ARG A 111 -16.11 1.15 9.06
N VAL A 112 -17.18 1.11 8.31
CA VAL A 112 -18.19 2.16 8.30
C VAL A 112 -19.59 1.55 8.27
N ARG A 113 -20.56 2.21 8.87
CA ARG A 113 -21.99 1.99 8.68
C ARG A 113 -22.68 3.28 8.35
N VAL A 114 -23.84 3.17 7.72
CA VAL A 114 -24.60 4.33 7.26
C VAL A 114 -26.03 4.25 7.75
N TRP A 115 -26.71 5.39 7.80
CA TRP A 115 -28.15 5.50 8.06
C TRP A 115 -28.82 6.11 6.84
N ASP A 116 -30.04 5.63 6.55
CA ASP A 116 -30.93 6.27 5.58
C ASP A 116 -31.69 7.46 6.19
N ALA A 117 -32.49 8.15 5.34
CA ALA A 117 -33.30 9.29 5.77
C ALA A 117 -34.39 8.93 6.81
N ALA A 118 -34.78 7.66 6.89
CA ALA A 118 -35.71 7.16 7.91
C ALA A 118 -35.01 6.79 9.23
N GLY A 119 -33.71 7.02 9.36
CA GLY A 119 -32.91 6.72 10.54
C GLY A 119 -32.56 5.25 10.71
N ARG A 120 -32.73 4.41 9.70
CA ARG A 120 -32.43 2.97 9.76
C ARG A 120 -30.93 2.76 9.46
N ALA A 121 -30.25 2.07 10.35
CA ALA A 121 -28.82 1.77 10.20
C ALA A 121 -28.60 0.56 9.26
N SER A 122 -27.55 0.63 8.44
CA SER A 122 -26.97 -0.55 7.77
C SER A 122 -26.29 -1.47 8.80
N ALA A 123 -25.92 -2.68 8.36
CA ALA A 123 -24.84 -3.41 9.02
C ALA A 123 -23.53 -2.62 8.89
N TRP A 124 -22.53 -2.95 9.71
CA TRP A 124 -21.17 -2.52 9.47
C TRP A 124 -20.66 -3.13 8.16
N SER A 125 -19.83 -2.39 7.44
CA SER A 125 -19.11 -2.91 6.28
C SER A 125 -18.15 -4.03 6.69
N GLU A 126 -17.71 -4.82 5.71
CA GLU A 126 -16.49 -5.61 5.87
C GLU A 126 -15.32 -4.67 6.22
N PRO A 127 -14.39 -5.12 7.07
CA PRO A 127 -13.22 -4.32 7.40
C PRO A 127 -12.31 -4.06 6.20
N ALA A 128 -11.82 -2.83 6.09
CA ALA A 128 -10.71 -2.46 5.21
C ALA A 128 -9.54 -1.98 6.07
N PHE A 129 -8.38 -1.75 5.45
CA PHE A 129 -7.23 -1.22 6.15
C PHE A 129 -6.46 -0.19 5.31
N TRP A 130 -5.63 0.55 5.97
CA TRP A 130 -4.46 1.20 5.37
C TRP A 130 -3.23 0.91 6.24
N GLU A 131 -2.07 1.02 5.66
CA GLU A 131 -0.81 0.93 6.37
C GLU A 131 0.01 2.19 6.10
N THR A 132 0.48 2.84 7.15
CA THR A 132 1.32 4.02 7.01
C THR A 132 2.71 3.64 6.53
N SER A 133 3.31 4.55 5.79
CA SER A 133 4.72 4.47 5.40
C SER A 133 5.63 5.01 6.51
N LEU A 134 6.87 5.35 6.16
CA LEU A 134 7.80 6.08 7.01
C LEU A 134 7.42 7.57 6.97
N LEU A 135 6.75 8.06 8.03
CA LEU A 135 6.14 9.39 8.06
C LEU A 135 7.14 10.51 8.36
N ALA A 136 8.25 10.19 9.01
CA ALA A 136 9.29 11.15 9.38
C ALA A 136 10.64 10.79 8.77
N ARG A 137 11.48 11.81 8.53
CA ARG A 137 12.86 11.58 8.04
C ARG A 137 13.68 10.70 8.99
N GLY A 138 13.44 10.81 10.29
CA GLY A 138 14.12 10.00 11.31
C GLY A 138 13.76 8.51 11.31
N ASP A 139 12.72 8.11 10.59
CA ASP A 139 12.33 6.71 10.43
C ASP A 139 13.25 5.98 9.42
N TRP A 140 13.91 6.73 8.56
CA TRP A 140 14.90 6.22 7.63
C TRP A 140 16.27 6.08 8.32
N SER A 141 16.83 4.87 8.32
CA SER A 141 18.20 4.59 8.71
C SER A 141 19.07 4.13 7.53
N ALA A 142 18.48 3.94 6.36
CA ALA A 142 19.16 3.60 5.12
C ALA A 142 20.03 4.76 4.60
N GLN A 143 21.11 4.41 3.90
CA GLN A 143 22.01 5.34 3.24
C GLN A 143 21.87 5.24 1.72
N TRP A 144 22.06 6.36 1.04
CA TRP A 144 22.16 6.39 -0.42
C TRP A 144 23.41 5.66 -0.88
N ILE A 145 23.24 4.59 -1.66
CA ILE A 145 24.35 3.77 -2.17
C ILE A 145 24.25 3.71 -3.69
N GLY A 146 25.36 4.00 -4.33
CA GLY A 146 25.51 3.94 -5.79
C GLY A 146 26.97 3.90 -6.18
N PRO A 147 27.26 3.90 -7.49
CA PRO A 147 28.60 3.89 -8.02
C PRO A 147 29.43 5.08 -7.52
N PRO A 148 30.76 4.91 -7.34
CA PRO A 148 31.63 6.05 -7.01
C PRO A 148 31.61 7.10 -8.14
N PRO A 149 31.74 8.39 -7.81
CA PRO A 149 31.58 9.51 -8.76
C PRO A 149 32.42 9.39 -10.04
N ALA A 150 33.68 8.97 -9.94
CA ALA A 150 34.61 8.90 -11.05
C ALA A 150 34.27 7.82 -12.11
N ALA A 151 33.44 6.84 -11.78
CA ALA A 151 33.10 5.73 -12.68
C ALA A 151 31.90 6.03 -13.58
N HIS A 152 31.14 7.11 -13.37
CA HIS A 152 29.79 7.24 -13.90
C HIS A 152 29.38 8.65 -14.33
N ASP A 153 30.33 9.51 -14.68
CA ASP A 153 30.02 10.87 -15.13
C ASP A 153 29.49 10.96 -16.58
N SER A 154 29.35 9.80 -17.24
CA SER A 154 28.78 9.74 -18.57
C SER A 154 27.40 9.09 -18.56
N ALA A 155 26.37 9.81 -19.01
CA ALA A 155 25.13 9.18 -19.42
C ALA A 155 25.46 8.11 -20.46
N GLY A 156 25.02 6.88 -20.19
CA GLY A 156 25.38 5.73 -21.02
C GLY A 156 26.42 4.82 -20.38
N ALA A 157 26.73 4.97 -19.09
CA ALA A 157 27.48 3.95 -18.37
C ALA A 157 26.63 2.68 -18.15
N PRO A 158 27.27 1.48 -18.04
CA PRO A 158 26.55 0.26 -17.74
C PRO A 158 25.71 0.37 -16.49
N SER A 159 24.54 -0.24 -16.50
CA SER A 159 23.63 -0.28 -15.36
C SER A 159 24.30 -0.94 -14.15
N PRO A 160 24.34 -0.28 -12.98
CA PRO A 160 24.92 -0.87 -11.78
C PRO A 160 24.01 -1.94 -11.19
N LEU A 161 24.61 -3.03 -10.73
CA LEU A 161 24.00 -4.02 -9.85
C LEU A 161 24.50 -3.81 -8.43
N LEU A 162 23.57 -3.76 -7.48
CA LEU A 162 23.85 -3.73 -6.04
C LEU A 162 23.38 -5.04 -5.42
N ARG A 163 24.15 -5.62 -4.49
CA ARG A 163 23.80 -6.87 -3.81
C ARG A 163 24.29 -6.87 -2.38
N GLY A 164 23.44 -7.34 -1.46
CA GLY A 164 23.76 -7.63 -0.08
C GLY A 164 23.10 -8.92 0.40
N THR A 165 23.60 -9.48 1.50
CA THR A 165 23.00 -10.64 2.17
C THR A 165 22.70 -10.29 3.63
N PHE A 166 21.68 -10.95 4.18
CA PHE A 166 21.28 -10.79 5.57
C PHE A 166 20.61 -12.07 6.07
N ALA A 167 20.69 -12.29 7.40
CA ALA A 167 20.07 -13.45 8.01
C ALA A 167 18.75 -13.10 8.70
N VAL A 168 17.72 -13.91 8.49
CA VAL A 168 16.43 -13.86 9.19
C VAL A 168 16.42 -14.91 10.31
N LYS A 169 16.25 -14.46 11.56
CA LYS A 169 16.42 -15.30 12.76
C LYS A 169 15.11 -15.53 13.51
N GLY A 170 14.08 -16.04 12.82
CA GLY A 170 12.79 -16.34 13.47
C GLY A 170 11.64 -16.42 12.50
N ALA A 171 10.46 -16.77 13.02
CA ALA A 171 9.21 -16.78 12.25
C ALA A 171 8.79 -15.34 11.92
N ILE A 172 8.60 -15.05 10.63
CA ILE A 172 8.20 -13.74 10.12
C ILE A 172 6.69 -13.58 10.27
N ALA A 173 6.27 -12.51 10.95
CA ALA A 173 4.85 -12.13 11.00
C ALA A 173 4.48 -11.19 9.83
N ALA A 174 5.37 -10.26 9.48
CA ALA A 174 5.22 -9.34 8.35
C ALA A 174 6.57 -8.75 7.97
N ALA A 175 6.75 -8.43 6.69
CA ALA A 175 7.92 -7.70 6.23
C ALA A 175 7.52 -6.64 5.19
N ARG A 176 8.11 -5.46 5.29
CA ARG A 176 7.91 -4.34 4.38
C ARG A 176 9.24 -3.82 3.88
N VAL A 177 9.34 -3.57 2.59
CA VAL A 177 10.47 -2.83 2.03
C VAL A 177 10.00 -1.46 1.55
N TYR A 178 10.70 -0.43 1.98
CA TYR A 178 10.56 0.95 1.53
C TYR A 178 11.74 1.24 0.63
N VAL A 179 11.49 1.61 -0.63
CA VAL A 179 12.56 1.73 -1.61
C VAL A 179 12.34 2.88 -2.58
N THR A 180 13.43 3.59 -2.88
CA THR A 180 13.49 4.64 -3.91
C THR A 180 14.87 4.68 -4.55
N ALA A 181 15.01 5.43 -5.63
CA ALA A 181 16.30 5.63 -6.28
C ALA A 181 16.44 7.07 -6.83
N ARG A 182 17.68 7.52 -6.92
CA ARG A 182 18.08 8.55 -7.87
C ARG A 182 18.37 7.85 -9.19
N GLY A 183 17.46 7.98 -10.14
CA GLY A 183 17.38 7.15 -11.34
C GLY A 183 16.16 6.23 -11.28
N LEU A 184 16.23 5.10 -11.96
CA LEU A 184 15.26 4.02 -11.87
C LEU A 184 15.86 2.83 -11.11
N TYR A 185 15.00 1.99 -10.53
CA TYR A 185 15.43 0.75 -9.89
C TYR A 185 14.53 -0.42 -10.24
N GLU A 186 15.10 -1.60 -10.22
CA GLU A 186 14.39 -2.87 -10.12
C GLU A 186 14.95 -3.63 -8.92
N LEU A 187 14.08 -3.93 -7.95
CA LEU A 187 14.46 -4.57 -6.68
C LEU A 187 14.20 -6.07 -6.74
N HIS A 188 15.11 -6.85 -6.20
CA HIS A 188 15.02 -8.30 -6.08
C HIS A 188 15.27 -8.76 -4.65
N LEU A 189 14.52 -9.76 -4.20
CA LEU A 189 14.80 -10.54 -2.98
C LEU A 189 14.87 -12.02 -3.36
N ASN A 190 15.96 -12.68 -2.98
CA ASN A 190 16.20 -14.09 -3.25
C ASN A 190 16.01 -14.47 -4.74
N GLY A 191 16.42 -13.57 -5.65
CA GLY A 191 16.27 -13.75 -7.10
C GLY A 191 14.89 -13.42 -7.66
N GLN A 192 13.91 -13.10 -6.83
CA GLN A 192 12.56 -12.72 -7.27
C GLN A 192 12.45 -11.20 -7.37
N ARG A 193 11.92 -10.70 -8.49
CA ARG A 193 11.59 -9.28 -8.65
C ARG A 193 10.50 -8.88 -7.68
N ILE A 194 10.66 -7.74 -7.02
CA ILE A 194 9.71 -7.19 -6.06
C ILE A 194 8.90 -6.08 -6.69
N GLY A 195 7.57 -6.23 -6.59
CA GLY A 195 6.60 -5.31 -7.18
C GLY A 195 6.38 -5.57 -8.68
N GLU A 196 5.26 -5.04 -9.17
CA GLU A 196 4.86 -5.13 -10.58
C GLU A 196 4.99 -3.78 -11.29
N ASP A 197 5.38 -2.73 -10.55
CA ASP A 197 5.52 -1.38 -11.08
C ASP A 197 6.70 -1.29 -12.05
N PHE A 198 6.56 -0.41 -13.07
CA PHE A 198 7.60 -0.06 -14.02
C PHE A 198 8.02 1.39 -13.82
N PHE A 199 9.25 1.70 -14.23
CA PHE A 199 9.84 3.04 -14.13
C PHE A 199 9.84 3.62 -12.71
N THR A 200 9.98 2.75 -11.71
CA THR A 200 10.07 3.17 -10.31
C THR A 200 11.37 3.95 -10.04
N PRO A 201 11.34 4.96 -9.18
CA PRO A 201 10.25 5.41 -8.31
C PRO A 201 9.23 6.34 -8.98
N GLY A 202 9.30 6.60 -10.27
CA GLY A 202 8.47 7.53 -11.01
C GLY A 202 9.12 8.90 -11.22
N TRP A 203 8.42 9.78 -11.92
CA TRP A 203 8.92 11.11 -12.26
C TRP A 203 8.16 12.21 -11.51
N THR A 204 8.89 12.99 -10.75
CA THR A 204 8.43 14.22 -10.07
C THR A 204 9.45 15.33 -10.30
N SER A 205 9.32 16.47 -9.65
CA SER A 205 10.43 17.44 -9.55
C SER A 205 11.52 16.83 -8.64
N LEU A 206 12.39 15.98 -9.21
CA LEU A 206 13.28 15.09 -8.46
C LEU A 206 14.32 15.83 -7.59
N ASN A 207 14.56 17.12 -7.85
CA ASN A 207 15.35 18.01 -6.99
C ASN A 207 14.59 18.49 -5.74
N LYS A 208 13.26 18.29 -5.67
CA LYS A 208 12.41 18.69 -4.54
C LYS A 208 11.77 17.50 -3.86
N ARG A 209 11.39 16.48 -4.62
CA ARG A 209 10.62 15.33 -4.14
C ARG A 209 10.99 14.07 -4.92
N LEU A 210 11.34 13.02 -4.18
CA LEU A 210 11.42 11.65 -4.66
C LEU A 210 10.25 10.86 -4.08
N GLN A 211 9.56 10.13 -4.92
CA GLN A 211 8.60 9.11 -4.47
C GLN A 211 9.36 7.88 -4.01
N TYR A 212 8.77 7.10 -3.13
CA TYR A 212 9.25 5.77 -2.81
C TYR A 212 8.08 4.78 -2.79
N GLN A 213 8.35 3.54 -3.06
CA GLN A 213 7.39 2.45 -3.04
C GLN A 213 7.49 1.69 -1.72
N THR A 214 6.36 1.12 -1.31
CA THR A 214 6.26 0.22 -0.16
C THR A 214 5.68 -1.11 -0.64
N TYR A 215 6.43 -2.19 -0.46
CA TYR A 215 6.00 -3.53 -0.85
C TYR A 215 5.89 -4.46 0.35
N ASP A 216 4.88 -5.33 0.32
CA ASP A 216 4.83 -6.50 1.21
C ASP A 216 5.77 -7.57 0.65
N VAL A 217 6.80 -7.89 1.41
CA VAL A 217 7.81 -8.87 1.03
C VAL A 217 7.85 -10.06 1.97
N THR A 218 6.79 -10.23 2.75
CA THR A 218 6.70 -11.31 3.76
C THR A 218 6.95 -12.68 3.16
N SER A 219 6.34 -12.97 2.00
CA SER A 219 6.46 -14.26 1.31
C SER A 219 7.75 -14.41 0.50
N ALA A 220 8.48 -13.33 0.24
CA ALA A 220 9.73 -13.36 -0.51
C ALA A 220 10.95 -13.69 0.38
N LEU A 221 10.75 -13.69 1.71
CA LEU A 221 11.80 -13.97 2.69
C LEU A 221 11.71 -15.39 3.23
N THR A 222 12.86 -15.96 3.54
CA THR A 222 13.00 -17.28 4.18
C THR A 222 13.75 -17.16 5.50
N GLN A 223 13.53 -18.09 6.41
CA GLN A 223 14.38 -18.20 7.60
C GLN A 223 15.80 -18.60 7.18
N GLY A 224 16.81 -18.00 7.79
CA GLY A 224 18.20 -18.17 7.43
C GLY A 224 18.71 -17.06 6.49
N GLU A 225 19.62 -17.38 5.60
CA GLU A 225 20.22 -16.41 4.68
C GLU A 225 19.25 -15.96 3.60
N ASN A 226 19.25 -14.67 3.32
CA ASN A 226 18.50 -14.00 2.27
C ASN A 226 19.42 -13.03 1.52
N ALA A 227 19.08 -12.76 0.26
CA ALA A 227 19.80 -11.81 -0.57
C ALA A 227 18.84 -10.68 -1.03
N ILE A 228 19.33 -9.46 -0.94
CA ILE A 228 18.69 -8.28 -1.55
C ILE A 228 19.58 -7.81 -2.69
N GLY A 229 18.98 -7.50 -3.83
CA GLY A 229 19.67 -6.96 -4.99
C GLY A 229 18.86 -5.89 -5.68
N ALA A 230 19.54 -4.98 -6.36
CA ALA A 230 18.88 -3.99 -7.20
C ALA A 230 19.71 -3.72 -8.46
N MET A 231 19.01 -3.54 -9.57
CA MET A 231 19.56 -2.96 -10.78
C MET A 231 19.13 -1.50 -10.87
N LEU A 232 20.06 -0.59 -11.22
CA LEU A 232 19.77 0.81 -11.39
C LEU A 232 19.86 1.22 -12.85
N GLY A 233 19.01 2.16 -13.25
CA GLY A 233 19.02 2.82 -14.56
C GLY A 233 19.07 4.33 -14.41
N ASP A 234 19.47 5.00 -15.47
CA ASP A 234 19.58 6.47 -15.50
C ASP A 234 18.23 7.17 -15.29
N GLY A 235 17.20 6.67 -15.95
CA GLY A 235 15.86 7.23 -15.89
C GLY A 235 15.82 8.72 -16.22
N TRP A 236 14.83 9.42 -15.69
CA TRP A 236 14.74 10.87 -15.83
C TRP A 236 15.75 11.64 -14.96
N TYR A 237 16.38 10.98 -13.97
CA TYR A 237 17.27 11.65 -13.03
C TYR A 237 18.61 12.03 -13.68
N ARG A 238 19.26 11.06 -14.33
CA ARG A 238 20.58 11.22 -14.96
C ARG A 238 20.53 11.14 -16.48
N GLY A 239 19.60 10.37 -17.04
CA GLY A 239 19.48 10.09 -18.47
C GLY A 239 19.06 11.30 -19.29
N TYR A 240 18.79 11.05 -20.55
CA TYR A 240 18.30 12.08 -21.46
C TYR A 240 16.86 12.44 -21.12
N LEU A 241 16.52 13.72 -21.27
CA LEU A 241 15.17 14.23 -21.07
C LEU A 241 14.59 14.64 -22.41
N GLY A 242 13.65 13.82 -22.91
CA GLY A 242 13.06 14.02 -24.24
C GLY A 242 14.08 13.87 -25.37
N PHE A 243 13.81 14.54 -26.48
CA PHE A 243 14.62 14.44 -27.72
C PHE A 243 15.62 15.58 -27.88
N THR A 244 15.76 16.46 -26.89
CA THR A 244 16.59 17.68 -26.97
C THR A 244 18.09 17.43 -26.77
N GLY A 245 18.49 16.24 -26.39
CA GLY A 245 19.87 15.92 -26.03
C GLY A 245 20.28 16.39 -24.62
N ARG A 246 19.38 17.02 -23.87
CA ARG A 246 19.62 17.39 -22.46
C ARG A 246 19.70 16.14 -21.60
N LYS A 247 20.65 16.11 -20.69
CA LYS A 247 20.86 15.05 -19.71
C LYS A 247 21.31 15.65 -18.38
N HIS A 248 21.24 14.84 -17.31
CA HIS A 248 21.66 15.26 -15.96
C HIS A 248 20.81 16.39 -15.36
N ASP A 249 19.55 16.53 -15.76
CA ASP A 249 18.69 17.62 -15.30
C ASP A 249 18.49 17.64 -13.78
N TYR A 250 18.61 16.48 -13.11
CA TYR A 250 18.42 16.36 -11.67
C TYR A 250 19.69 15.89 -10.93
N GLY A 251 20.68 15.37 -11.65
CA GLY A 251 21.94 14.94 -11.06
C GLY A 251 22.72 13.95 -11.93
N THR A 252 23.96 13.72 -11.53
CA THR A 252 24.92 12.89 -12.28
C THR A 252 25.11 11.49 -11.71
N GLN A 253 24.62 11.21 -10.48
CA GLN A 253 24.88 9.97 -9.79
C GLN A 253 23.58 9.22 -9.48
N VAL A 254 23.41 8.02 -10.06
CA VAL A 254 22.35 7.12 -9.66
C VAL A 254 22.66 6.51 -8.28
N ALA A 255 21.63 6.31 -7.47
CA ALA A 255 21.79 5.71 -6.15
C ALA A 255 20.49 5.06 -5.68
N LEU A 256 20.59 4.00 -4.91
CA LEU A 256 19.50 3.31 -4.24
C LEU A 256 19.39 3.75 -2.79
N LEU A 257 18.18 3.87 -2.29
CA LEU A 257 17.85 3.95 -0.87
C LEU A 257 16.77 2.92 -0.58
N ALA A 258 17.08 1.92 0.22
CA ALA A 258 16.13 0.87 0.59
C ALA A 258 16.25 0.51 2.07
N GLN A 259 15.09 0.33 2.72
CA GLN A 259 14.96 -0.10 4.10
C GLN A 259 13.92 -1.21 4.16
N LEU A 260 14.35 -2.39 4.59
CA LEU A 260 13.51 -3.55 4.85
C LEU A 260 13.25 -3.65 6.36
N GLU A 261 12.00 -3.70 6.75
CA GLU A 261 11.56 -3.92 8.13
C GLU A 261 10.88 -5.29 8.24
N ILE A 262 11.41 -6.15 9.10
CA ILE A 262 10.92 -7.49 9.35
C ILE A 262 10.37 -7.53 10.78
N ARG A 263 9.09 -7.79 10.91
CA ARG A 263 8.43 -8.03 12.19
C ARG A 263 8.32 -9.52 12.43
N TYR A 264 8.89 -9.99 13.51
CA TYR A 264 8.82 -11.38 13.92
C TYR A 264 7.54 -11.71 14.70
N ALA A 265 7.17 -12.98 14.72
CA ALA A 265 5.98 -13.45 15.46
C ALA A 265 6.08 -13.22 16.99
N ASP A 266 7.28 -13.11 17.52
CA ASP A 266 7.55 -12.78 18.93
C ASP A 266 7.55 -11.26 19.23
N GLY A 267 7.22 -10.43 18.23
CA GLY A 267 7.14 -8.98 18.36
C GLY A 267 8.46 -8.24 18.12
N ARG A 268 9.59 -8.93 17.99
CA ARG A 268 10.87 -8.28 17.64
C ARG A 268 10.81 -7.67 16.24
N MET A 269 11.61 -6.63 16.05
CA MET A 269 11.83 -5.98 14.75
C MET A 269 13.29 -6.13 14.32
N GLN A 270 13.48 -6.48 13.06
CA GLN A 270 14.78 -6.39 12.39
C GLN A 270 14.69 -5.37 11.26
N ARG A 271 15.73 -4.58 11.11
CA ARG A 271 15.86 -3.63 10.00
C ARG A 271 17.10 -4.00 9.19
N VAL A 272 16.93 -4.06 7.86
CA VAL A 272 18.02 -4.24 6.89
C VAL A 272 17.99 -3.03 5.97
N THR A 273 19.12 -2.38 5.80
CA THR A 273 19.20 -1.09 5.09
C THR A 273 20.29 -1.11 4.04
N THR A 274 20.14 -0.28 3.03
CA THR A 274 21.26 0.06 2.15
C THR A 274 22.32 0.82 2.94
N ASP A 275 23.56 0.33 2.86
CA ASP A 275 24.76 0.94 3.45
C ASP A 275 26.01 0.55 2.64
N SER A 276 27.19 0.95 3.11
CA SER A 276 28.48 0.71 2.47
C SER A 276 28.90 -0.78 2.39
N THR A 277 28.15 -1.70 2.99
CA THR A 277 28.43 -3.14 2.92
C THR A 277 27.89 -3.79 1.65
N LEU A 278 27.00 -3.12 0.93
CA LEU A 278 26.52 -3.61 -0.35
C LEU A 278 27.64 -3.67 -1.37
N ARG A 279 27.74 -4.81 -2.02
CA ARG A 279 28.65 -5.01 -3.16
C ARG A 279 28.04 -4.47 -4.43
N MET A 280 28.87 -3.95 -5.31
CA MET A 280 28.45 -3.40 -6.59
C MET A 280 29.18 -4.09 -7.74
N SER A 281 28.49 -4.20 -8.88
CA SER A 281 29.02 -4.69 -10.14
C SER A 281 28.31 -3.98 -11.29
N THR A 282 28.85 -4.06 -12.49
CA THR A 282 28.13 -3.75 -13.74
C THR A 282 27.41 -5.01 -14.25
N CYS A 283 26.42 -4.86 -15.13
CA CYS A 283 25.66 -5.95 -15.71
C CYS A 283 25.75 -5.96 -17.26
N ALA A 284 25.04 -6.91 -17.87
CA ALA A 284 24.94 -7.06 -19.31
C ALA A 284 24.26 -5.88 -20.02
N VAL A 285 23.46 -5.08 -19.28
CA VAL A 285 22.89 -3.83 -19.79
C VAL A 285 24.00 -2.78 -19.78
N THR A 286 24.61 -2.54 -20.93
CA THR A 286 25.74 -1.62 -21.10
C THR A 286 25.31 -0.18 -21.33
N PHE A 287 24.05 0.04 -21.67
CA PHE A 287 23.39 1.32 -21.81
C PHE A 287 21.89 1.14 -21.59
N ALA A 288 21.24 2.06 -20.87
CA ALA A 288 19.78 2.09 -20.74
C ALA A 288 19.30 3.55 -20.64
N ASP A 289 18.32 3.91 -21.47
CA ASP A 289 17.71 5.23 -21.48
C ASP A 289 16.26 5.15 -21.93
N ILE A 290 15.37 5.91 -21.29
CA ILE A 290 13.92 5.89 -21.58
C ILE A 290 13.60 6.27 -23.01
N TYR A 291 14.37 7.20 -23.59
CA TYR A 291 14.11 7.76 -24.92
C TYR A 291 14.99 7.15 -26.03
N ARG A 292 16.06 6.45 -25.64
CA ARG A 292 17.08 5.93 -26.60
C ARG A 292 17.19 4.42 -26.58
N GLY A 293 16.45 3.75 -25.69
CA GLY A 293 16.44 2.28 -25.60
C GLY A 293 17.60 1.73 -24.80
N GLU A 294 17.99 0.51 -25.12
CA GLU A 294 18.92 -0.31 -24.37
C GLU A 294 19.98 -0.94 -25.28
N SER A 295 21.21 -1.05 -24.79
CA SER A 295 22.26 -1.91 -25.35
C SER A 295 22.58 -3.02 -24.39
N TYR A 296 22.54 -4.26 -24.89
CA TYR A 296 22.73 -5.47 -24.11
C TYR A 296 23.87 -6.33 -24.69
N ASP A 297 24.81 -6.74 -23.84
CA ASP A 297 25.88 -7.67 -24.19
C ASP A 297 25.77 -8.94 -23.36
N ALA A 298 25.23 -10.01 -23.97
CA ALA A 298 25.00 -11.29 -23.29
C ALA A 298 26.28 -11.95 -22.75
N ARG A 299 27.47 -11.57 -23.26
CA ARG A 299 28.76 -12.07 -22.77
C ARG A 299 29.08 -11.57 -21.34
N LEU A 300 28.41 -10.52 -20.91
CA LEU A 300 28.56 -9.89 -19.58
C LEU A 300 27.54 -10.40 -18.57
N GLU A 301 26.68 -11.34 -18.95
CA GLU A 301 25.77 -11.99 -17.99
C GLU A 301 26.55 -12.65 -16.85
N LYS A 302 26.01 -12.54 -15.67
CA LYS A 302 26.60 -13.13 -14.46
C LYS A 302 25.63 -14.14 -13.89
N VAL A 303 26.12 -15.34 -13.67
CA VAL A 303 25.38 -16.41 -13.01
C VAL A 303 25.59 -16.26 -11.50
N GLY A 304 24.49 -16.17 -10.70
CA GLY A 304 24.50 -16.18 -9.24
C GLY A 304 23.85 -14.99 -8.60
#